data_be613399c8c3c84808534ed4a342101b
#
_entry.id   be613399c8c3c84808534ed4a342101b
#
_cell.length_a   1.000
_cell.length_b   1.000
_cell.length_c   1.000
_cell.angle_alpha   90.00
_cell.angle_beta   90.00
_cell.angle_gamma   90.00
#
_symmetry.space_group_name_H-M   'P 1'
#
loop_
_entity.id
_entity.type
_entity.pdbx_description
1 polymer ?
#
loop_
_entity_poly.entity_id
_entity_poly.type
_entity_poly.pdbx_seq_one_letter_code
_entity_poly.pdbx_strand_id
1 'polypeptide(L)'
;MVPSILPRVLCVDDDEDSRVMLITLLRHELIEAKAVGTAVQAMSSIQTEHFDLYMLDSRLPDLDGFALCRRIRDFDPETPILFFSGAAYEADKKRGIEAGANAYVIKPDLDGLLESIKQFVSHEESVTAKIIPFERKMSFSPSFTLEPVAA
;
A
#
# COMPACT_ATOMS: atom_id res chain seq x y z
N MET A 1 -13.83 -23.36 -5.33
CA MET A 1 -13.92 -22.14 -4.63
C MET A 1 -13.44 -20.97 -5.44
N VAL A 2 -14.11 -19.86 -5.32
CA VAL A 2 -13.73 -18.70 -6.08
C VAL A 2 -12.62 -17.96 -5.35
N PRO A 3 -11.53 -17.62 -6.00
CA PRO A 3 -10.45 -16.89 -5.34
C PRO A 3 -10.95 -15.52 -4.89
N SER A 4 -10.40 -15.03 -3.81
CA SER A 4 -10.76 -13.72 -3.33
C SER A 4 -10.28 -12.68 -4.30
N ILE A 5 -11.13 -11.71 -4.61
CA ILE A 5 -10.73 -10.59 -5.43
C ILE A 5 -10.66 -9.32 -4.62
N LEU A 6 -10.76 -9.45 -3.29
CA LEU A 6 -10.66 -8.27 -2.46
C LEU A 6 -9.22 -7.75 -2.49
N PRO A 7 -9.04 -6.46 -2.52
CA PRO A 7 -7.69 -5.90 -2.43
C PRO A 7 -7.08 -6.23 -1.08
N ARG A 8 -5.76 -6.36 -1.06
CA ARG A 8 -5.03 -6.66 0.16
C ARG A 8 -4.04 -5.55 0.47
N VAL A 9 -4.07 -5.08 1.70
CA VAL A 9 -3.20 -4.00 2.16
C VAL A 9 -2.32 -4.50 3.30
N LEU A 10 -1.03 -4.24 3.23
CA LEU A 10 -0.13 -4.49 4.35
C LEU A 10 -0.01 -3.19 5.14
N CYS A 11 -0.32 -3.24 6.42
CA CYS A 11 -0.21 -2.09 7.31
C CYS A 11 0.98 -2.30 8.24
N VAL A 12 1.89 -1.35 8.29
CA VAL A 12 3.07 -1.43 9.13
C VAL A 12 3.01 -0.29 10.14
N ASP A 13 2.75 -0.61 11.40
CA ASP A 13 2.56 0.37 12.45
C ASP A 13 2.90 -0.30 13.78
N ASP A 14 3.75 0.30 14.58
CA ASP A 14 4.21 -0.32 15.81
C ASP A 14 3.18 -0.26 16.94
N ASP A 15 2.14 0.54 16.81
CA ASP A 15 1.13 0.67 17.85
C ASP A 15 0.04 -0.39 17.65
N GLU A 16 -0.14 -1.22 18.67
CA GLU A 16 -1.08 -2.31 18.56
C GLU A 16 -2.51 -1.83 18.36
N ASP A 17 -2.91 -0.78 19.05
CA ASP A 17 -4.26 -0.27 18.92
C ASP A 17 -4.50 0.27 17.51
N SER A 18 -3.49 0.91 16.94
CA SER A 18 -3.58 1.38 15.56
C SER A 18 -3.75 0.22 14.60
N ARG A 19 -3.00 -0.86 14.83
CA ARG A 19 -3.10 -2.04 13.96
C ARG A 19 -4.51 -2.65 14.00
N VAL A 20 -5.07 -2.78 15.21
CA VAL A 20 -6.41 -3.33 15.36
C VAL A 20 -7.43 -2.44 14.69
N MET A 21 -7.30 -1.14 14.88
CA MET A 21 -8.21 -0.17 14.29
C MET A 21 -8.16 -0.23 12.76
N LEU A 22 -6.95 -0.30 12.21
CA LEU A 22 -6.78 -0.33 10.76
C LEU A 22 -7.36 -1.60 10.14
N ILE A 23 -7.13 -2.75 10.78
CA ILE A 23 -7.68 -4.01 10.28
C ILE A 23 -9.20 -3.94 10.29
N THR A 24 -9.77 -3.43 11.36
CA THR A 24 -11.22 -3.35 11.49
C THR A 24 -11.81 -2.40 10.47
N LEU A 25 -11.19 -1.23 10.32
CA LEU A 25 -11.65 -0.23 9.38
C LEU A 25 -11.62 -0.76 7.94
N LEU A 26 -10.51 -1.36 7.56
CA LEU A 26 -10.36 -1.84 6.19
C LEU A 26 -11.27 -3.02 5.89
N ARG A 27 -11.44 -3.89 6.88
CA ARG A 27 -12.35 -5.02 6.70
C ARG A 27 -13.77 -4.52 6.47
N HIS A 28 -14.18 -3.47 7.18
CA HIS A 28 -15.50 -2.88 7.01
C HIS A 28 -15.66 -2.35 5.59
N GLU A 29 -14.57 -1.96 4.95
CA GLU A 29 -14.60 -1.45 3.59
C GLU A 29 -14.33 -2.54 2.55
N LEU A 30 -14.37 -3.79 2.97
CA LEU A 30 -14.14 -4.94 2.10
C LEU A 30 -12.73 -4.95 1.52
N ILE A 31 -11.78 -4.54 2.33
CA ILE A 31 -10.37 -4.59 2.00
C ILE A 31 -9.69 -5.51 3.01
N GLU A 32 -8.98 -6.51 2.51
CA GLU A 32 -8.30 -7.45 3.35
C GLU A 32 -7.01 -6.80 3.86
N ALA A 33 -6.76 -6.87 5.15
CA ALA A 33 -5.59 -6.20 5.72
C ALA A 33 -4.78 -7.16 6.57
N LYS A 34 -3.47 -7.06 6.45
CA LYS A 34 -2.54 -7.70 7.36
C LYS A 34 -1.77 -6.59 8.02
N ALA A 35 -1.59 -6.66 9.33
CA ALA A 35 -0.88 -5.61 10.05
C ALA A 35 0.29 -6.19 10.81
N VAL A 36 1.44 -5.53 10.73
CA VAL A 36 2.66 -5.95 11.42
C VAL A 36 3.27 -4.75 12.13
N GLY A 37 4.11 -5.00 13.12
CA GLY A 37 4.63 -3.93 13.96
C GLY A 37 6.07 -3.53 13.71
N THR A 38 6.79 -4.23 12.86
CA THR A 38 8.22 -3.94 12.63
C THR A 38 8.55 -3.99 11.15
N ALA A 39 9.65 -3.36 10.78
CA ALA A 39 10.13 -3.40 9.40
C ALA A 39 10.55 -4.81 9.00
N VAL A 40 11.12 -5.56 9.92
CA VAL A 40 11.53 -6.95 9.64
C VAL A 40 10.31 -7.78 9.29
N GLN A 41 9.23 -7.65 10.05
CA GLN A 41 8.00 -8.38 9.76
C GLN A 41 7.40 -7.93 8.42
N ALA A 42 7.49 -6.64 8.14
CA ALA A 42 6.98 -6.12 6.88
C ALA A 42 7.71 -6.73 5.69
N MET A 43 9.04 -6.74 5.74
CA MET A 43 9.82 -7.30 4.63
C MET A 43 9.58 -8.79 4.47
N SER A 44 9.43 -9.51 5.57
CA SER A 44 9.12 -10.94 5.51
C SER A 44 7.77 -11.16 4.81
N SER A 45 6.78 -10.36 5.14
CA SER A 45 5.46 -10.49 4.51
C SER A 45 5.50 -10.15 3.03
N ILE A 46 6.21 -9.09 2.67
CA ILE A 46 6.31 -8.64 1.29
C ILE A 46 6.97 -9.71 0.40
N GLN A 47 7.91 -10.43 0.95
CA GLN A 47 8.63 -11.43 0.18
C GLN A 47 7.83 -12.71 -0.04
N THR A 48 6.81 -12.94 0.75
CA THR A 48 6.08 -14.19 0.71
C THR A 48 4.61 -14.05 0.32
N GLU A 49 4.08 -12.83 0.33
CA GLU A 49 2.66 -12.62 0.06
C GLU A 49 2.47 -11.45 -0.91
N HIS A 50 1.36 -11.47 -1.60
CA HIS A 50 1.02 -10.38 -2.52
C HIS A 50 0.16 -9.34 -1.81
N PHE A 51 0.47 -8.08 -2.03
CA PHE A 51 -0.34 -6.96 -1.54
C PHE A 51 -0.56 -5.96 -2.67
N ASP A 52 -1.68 -5.28 -2.61
CA ASP A 52 -2.03 -4.25 -3.60
C ASP A 52 -1.59 -2.85 -3.14
N LEU A 53 -1.28 -2.71 -1.86
CA LEU A 53 -0.82 -1.45 -1.30
C LEU A 53 -0.04 -1.72 -0.02
N TYR A 54 1.02 -0.94 0.19
CA TYR A 54 1.74 -0.96 1.45
C TYR A 54 1.45 0.36 2.18
N MET A 55 1.01 0.28 3.43
CA MET A 55 0.76 1.44 4.26
C MET A 55 1.78 1.46 5.39
N LEU A 56 2.54 2.53 5.51
CA LEU A 56 3.66 2.58 6.45
C LEU A 56 3.51 3.73 7.43
N ASP A 57 3.89 3.49 8.67
CA ASP A 57 4.15 4.56 9.62
C ASP A 57 5.59 5.02 9.41
N SER A 58 5.88 6.26 9.70
CA SER A 58 7.24 6.79 9.56
C SER A 58 8.14 6.35 10.71
N ARG A 59 7.59 5.95 11.85
CA ARG A 59 8.38 5.55 13.01
C ARG A 59 8.13 4.10 13.34
N LEU A 60 9.16 3.29 13.25
CA LEU A 60 9.09 1.88 13.60
C LEU A 60 10.25 1.58 14.54
N PRO A 61 10.15 0.53 15.35
CA PRO A 61 11.17 0.29 16.37
C PRO A 61 12.52 -0.17 15.84
N ASP A 62 12.53 -0.83 14.70
CA ASP A 62 13.77 -1.43 14.17
C ASP A 62 14.34 -0.69 12.98
N LEU A 63 13.56 0.14 12.30
CA LEU A 63 14.03 0.85 11.13
C LEU A 63 13.04 1.98 10.88
N ASP A 64 13.47 3.18 10.54
CA ASP A 64 12.47 4.20 10.28
C ASP A 64 11.69 3.89 9.00
N GLY A 65 10.48 4.41 8.93
CA GLY A 65 9.58 4.08 7.82
C GLY A 65 10.06 4.58 6.47
N PHE A 66 10.84 5.66 6.45
CA PHE A 66 11.37 6.17 5.18
C PHE A 66 12.43 5.20 4.63
N ALA A 67 13.26 4.67 5.51
CA ALA A 67 14.26 3.67 5.12
C ALA A 67 13.57 2.38 4.67
N LEU A 68 12.51 2.00 5.36
CA LEU A 68 11.72 0.82 4.95
C LEU A 68 11.14 1.05 3.55
N CYS A 69 10.60 2.22 3.30
CA CYS A 69 10.05 2.55 1.99
C CYS A 69 11.08 2.38 0.89
N ARG A 70 12.29 2.85 1.12
CA ARG A 70 13.37 2.69 0.14
C ARG A 70 13.70 1.23 -0.09
N ARG A 71 13.73 0.42 0.97
CA ARG A 71 13.99 -1.01 0.84
C ARG A 71 12.90 -1.72 0.08
N ILE A 72 11.65 -1.34 0.34
CA ILE A 72 10.54 -1.91 -0.39
C ILE A 72 10.68 -1.59 -1.87
N ARG A 73 11.05 -0.34 -2.18
CA ARG A 73 11.19 0.06 -3.58
C ARG A 73 12.29 -0.70 -4.32
N ASP A 74 13.34 -1.07 -3.61
CA ASP A 74 14.41 -1.86 -4.22
C ASP A 74 13.89 -3.24 -4.60
N PHE A 75 12.94 -3.78 -3.83
CA PHE A 75 12.39 -5.10 -4.06
C PHE A 75 11.15 -5.04 -4.96
N ASP A 76 10.33 -4.03 -4.80
CA ASP A 76 9.04 -3.90 -5.50
C ASP A 76 8.85 -2.45 -5.93
N PRO A 77 9.23 -2.11 -7.15
CA PRO A 77 9.15 -0.73 -7.59
C PRO A 77 7.74 -0.27 -7.97
N GLU A 78 6.78 -1.17 -8.01
CA GLU A 78 5.47 -0.83 -8.56
C GLU A 78 4.31 -0.72 -7.62
N THR A 79 4.26 -1.51 -6.60
CA THR A 79 3.11 -1.48 -5.69
C THR A 79 3.04 -0.14 -4.98
N PRO A 80 1.88 0.51 -4.94
CA PRO A 80 1.77 1.81 -4.27
C PRO A 80 2.14 1.73 -2.81
N ILE A 81 2.79 2.78 -2.32
CA ILE A 81 3.15 2.94 -0.92
C ILE A 81 2.50 4.22 -0.42
N LEU A 82 1.84 4.14 0.72
CA LEU A 82 1.18 5.26 1.34
C LEU A 82 1.67 5.38 2.77
N PHE A 83 2.13 6.55 3.18
CA PHE A 83 2.43 6.79 4.58
C PHE A 83 1.18 7.22 5.32
N PHE A 84 0.97 6.66 6.51
CA PHE A 84 -0.07 7.11 7.43
C PHE A 84 0.64 7.36 8.75
N SER A 85 0.93 8.62 9.05
CA SER A 85 1.87 8.95 10.11
C SER A 85 1.48 10.23 10.84
N GLY A 86 1.86 10.30 12.10
CA GLY A 86 1.68 11.53 12.87
C GLY A 86 2.75 12.58 12.58
N ALA A 87 3.80 12.24 11.83
CA ALA A 87 4.82 13.19 11.46
C ALA A 87 4.24 14.10 10.37
N ALA A 88 3.98 15.34 10.72
CA ALA A 88 3.13 16.20 9.90
C ALA A 88 3.82 17.39 9.25
N TYR A 89 5.13 17.51 9.41
CA TYR A 89 5.82 18.64 8.80
C TYR A 89 5.98 18.43 7.31
N GLU A 90 6.10 19.51 6.58
CA GLU A 90 6.30 19.42 5.12
C GLU A 90 7.56 18.64 4.80
N ALA A 91 8.60 18.78 5.64
CA ALA A 91 9.81 18.01 5.43
C ALA A 91 9.58 16.51 5.53
N ASP A 92 8.67 16.08 6.40
CA ASP A 92 8.36 14.66 6.55
C ASP A 92 7.65 14.14 5.31
N LYS A 93 6.69 14.91 4.81
CA LYS A 93 5.97 14.52 3.61
C LYS A 93 6.91 14.41 2.44
N LYS A 94 7.82 15.37 2.33
CA LYS A 94 8.80 15.38 1.25
C LYS A 94 9.70 14.16 1.34
N ARG A 95 10.13 13.81 2.54
CA ARG A 95 10.97 12.63 2.75
C ARG A 95 10.24 11.37 2.30
N GLY A 96 8.95 11.28 2.60
CA GLY A 96 8.16 10.12 2.21
C GLY A 96 8.10 9.96 0.70
N ILE A 97 7.81 11.04 0.02
CA ILE A 97 7.71 11.02 -1.44
C ILE A 97 9.08 10.73 -2.06
N GLU A 98 10.13 11.33 -1.52
CA GLU A 98 11.49 11.10 -2.03
C GLU A 98 11.94 9.66 -1.79
N ALA A 99 11.43 9.02 -0.74
CA ALA A 99 11.75 7.63 -0.46
C ALA A 99 11.02 6.67 -1.41
N GLY A 100 10.04 7.17 -2.14
CA GLY A 100 9.32 6.37 -3.12
C GLY A 100 7.84 6.19 -2.87
N ALA A 101 7.28 6.91 -1.90
CA ALA A 101 5.86 6.77 -1.60
C ALA A 101 4.99 7.51 -2.61
N ASN A 102 3.79 7.03 -2.77
CA ASN A 102 2.82 7.62 -3.69
C ASN A 102 1.89 8.61 -2.98
N ALA A 103 1.79 8.52 -1.67
CA ALA A 103 0.92 9.42 -0.91
C ALA A 103 1.36 9.49 0.55
N TYR A 104 0.93 10.54 1.23
CA TYR A 104 1.27 10.75 2.64
C TYR A 104 0.03 11.32 3.32
N VAL A 105 -0.54 10.56 4.25
CA VAL A 105 -1.74 10.97 4.98
C VAL A 105 -1.36 11.15 6.44
N ILE A 106 -1.80 12.24 7.03
CA ILE A 106 -1.44 12.58 8.39
C ILE A 106 -2.48 12.03 9.35
N LYS A 107 -2.03 11.31 10.39
CA LYS A 107 -2.94 10.82 11.43
C LYS A 107 -3.57 12.00 12.14
N PRO A 108 -4.82 11.94 12.52
CA PRO A 108 -5.74 10.80 12.47
C PRO A 108 -6.78 10.93 11.35
N ASP A 109 -6.44 11.48 10.23
CA ASP A 109 -7.37 11.71 9.13
C ASP A 109 -7.78 10.39 8.48
N LEU A 110 -8.78 9.73 9.04
CA LEU A 110 -9.24 8.44 8.54
C LEU A 110 -10.01 8.57 7.22
N ASP A 111 -10.72 9.66 7.03
CA ASP A 111 -11.44 9.86 5.78
C ASP A 111 -10.46 10.04 4.63
N GLY A 112 -9.43 10.84 4.84
CA GLY A 112 -8.38 11.03 3.84
C GLY A 112 -7.64 9.73 3.57
N LEU A 113 -7.42 8.94 4.62
CA LEU A 113 -6.76 7.66 4.48
C LEU A 113 -7.57 6.72 3.59
N LEU A 114 -8.86 6.57 3.88
CA LEU A 114 -9.72 5.69 3.10
C LEU A 114 -9.83 6.13 1.66
N GLU A 115 -9.95 7.44 1.47
CA GLU A 115 -10.02 7.96 0.12
C GLU A 115 -8.77 7.62 -0.66
N SER A 116 -7.60 7.81 -0.06
CA SER A 116 -6.33 7.51 -0.72
C SER A 116 -6.18 6.02 -1.00
N ILE A 117 -6.55 5.19 -0.03
CA ILE A 117 -6.45 3.74 -0.23
C ILE A 117 -7.31 3.32 -1.40
N LYS A 118 -8.53 3.81 -1.44
CA LYS A 118 -9.46 3.41 -2.50
C LYS A 118 -8.99 3.86 -3.87
N GLN A 119 -8.29 4.97 -3.94
CA GLN A 119 -7.74 5.41 -5.20
C GLN A 119 -6.72 4.43 -5.75
N PHE A 120 -5.95 3.79 -4.88
CA PHE A 120 -4.88 2.91 -5.33
C PHE A 120 -5.30 1.46 -5.51
N VAL A 121 -6.31 1.00 -4.77
CA VAL A 121 -6.55 -0.44 -4.74
C VAL A 121 -7.82 -0.88 -5.40
N SER A 122 -8.78 0.01 -5.56
CA SER A 122 -10.00 -0.48 -5.99
C SER A 122 -10.39 0.10 -7.17
N HIS A 123 -10.94 -0.36 -7.96
CA HIS A 123 -11.78 0.04 -8.92
C HIS A 123 -11.91 -0.93 -9.93
N GLU A 124 -12.91 -0.78 -10.59
CA GLU A 124 -13.31 -1.60 -11.62
C GLU A 124 -12.31 -1.68 -12.64
N GLU A 125 -11.69 -0.61 -12.97
CA GLU A 125 -10.73 -0.67 -13.95
C GLU A 125 -9.59 -1.51 -13.55
N SER A 126 -9.24 -1.56 -12.30
CA SER A 126 -8.20 -2.40 -11.80
C SER A 126 -8.55 -3.86 -11.96
N VAL A 127 -9.78 -4.21 -11.67
CA VAL A 127 -10.22 -5.58 -11.82
C VAL A 127 -10.20 -5.99 -13.27
N THR A 128 -10.70 -5.13 -14.13
CA THR A 128 -10.70 -5.40 -15.54
C THR A 128 -9.29 -5.56 -16.05
N ALA A 129 -8.42 -4.70 -15.63
CA ALA A 129 -7.03 -4.76 -16.05
C ALA A 129 -6.38 -6.05 -15.61
N LYS A 130 -6.74 -6.56 -14.45
CA LYS A 130 -6.18 -7.80 -14.00
C LYS A 130 -6.70 -8.97 -14.80
N ILE A 131 -7.94 -8.92 -15.17
CA ILE A 131 -8.53 -10.01 -15.90
C ILE A 131 -8.09 -10.04 -17.35
N ILE A 132 -8.22 -8.93 -18.02
CA ILE A 132 -7.91 -8.87 -19.43
C ILE A 132 -6.45 -8.83 -19.73
N PRO A 133 -5.73 -7.92 -19.19
CA PRO A 133 -4.36 -7.74 -19.57
C PRO A 133 -3.37 -8.38 -18.66
N PHE A 134 -3.60 -9.62 -18.30
CA PHE A 134 -2.59 -10.28 -17.51
C PHE A 134 -1.29 -10.24 -18.27
N GLU A 135 -1.32 -10.53 -19.54
CA GLU A 135 -0.16 -10.49 -20.36
C GLU A 135 0.36 -9.09 -20.45
N ARG A 136 -0.53 -8.13 -20.56
CA ARG A 136 -0.13 -6.76 -20.65
C ARG A 136 0.59 -6.30 -19.42
N LYS A 137 0.09 -6.74 -18.26
CA LYS A 137 0.76 -6.42 -17.02
C LYS A 137 2.16 -6.97 -17.00
N MET A 138 2.32 -8.12 -17.56
CA MET A 138 3.60 -8.71 -17.58
C MET A 138 4.50 -8.08 -18.59
N SER A 139 3.97 -7.65 -19.68
CA SER A 139 4.77 -7.10 -20.70
C SER A 139 5.01 -5.65 -20.58
N PHE A 140 4.32 -4.92 -19.78
CA PHE A 140 4.18 -3.58 -19.86
C PHE A 140 4.79 -2.78 -18.98
N SER A 141 4.90 -2.57 -19.09
CA SER A 141 5.00 -2.04 -18.39
C SER A 141 4.43 -0.94 -18.51
N PRO A 142 4.00 -0.39 -18.50
CA PRO A 142 3.20 0.32 -18.51
C PRO A 142 2.85 1.28 -18.93
N SER A 143 2.91 1.43 -19.45
CA SER A 143 2.49 2.09 -19.91
C SER A 143 1.73 2.03 -20.46
N PHE A 144 1.31 1.84 -20.75
CA PHE A 144 0.61 1.52 -21.28
C PHE A 144 -0.14 1.56 -21.35
N THR A 145 -0.38 1.86 -21.51
CA THR A 145 -1.19 1.79 -21.84
C THR A 145 -1.94 1.36 -22.14
N LEU A 146 -2.45 1.59 -22.33
CA LEU A 146 -3.20 1.16 -22.73
C LEU A 146 -3.83 0.81 -23.16
N GLU A 147 -4.08 0.75 -23.30
CA GLU A 147 -4.72 0.39 -23.80
C GLU A 147 -5.43 -0.18 -23.75
N PRO A 148 -5.76 -0.11 -23.74
CA PRO A 148 -6.47 -0.67 -23.66
C PRO A 148 -7.13 -1.37 -23.81
N VAL A 149 -7.48 -1.58 -23.63
CA VAL A 149 -7.89 -2.32 -23.65
C VAL A 149 -8.49 -2.78 -24.09
N ALA A 150 -8.67 -2.81 -24.25
CA ALA A 150 -8.98 -3.11 -24.57
C ALA A 150 -9.25 -3.41 -24.64
N ALA A 151 -9.40 -3.37 -24.62
CA ALA A 151 -9.40 -3.56 -24.66
C ALA A 151 -9.37 -3.61 -24.82
#